data_c62b31c3a9639e7c417beb8fc3d1722d
#
_entry.id   c62b31c3a9639e7c417beb8fc3d1722d
#
_cell.length_a   1.000
_cell.length_b   1.000
_cell.length_c   1.000
_cell.angle_alpha   90.00
_cell.angle_beta   90.00
_cell.angle_gamma   90.00
#
_symmetry.space_group_name_H-M   'P 1'
#
loop_
_entity.id
_entity.type
_entity.pdbx_description
1 polymer ?
#
loop_
_entity_poly.entity_id
_entity_poly.type
_entity_poly.pdbx_seq_one_letter_code
_entity_poly.pdbx_strand_id
1 'polypeptide(L)'
;QGALAVIFTAGLFPLALLPLVNRVYRHFGRFAGWPAVVAFSSLAMGCALVAFTLFPLPDVATMACGGLRAVDRVQRHPFASIDDIAAAVRSDGVPGFLASGAFLQVFFNVVLFMPIGFLAHQILRRHPVAGAIGLGVALTVAVELTQGTAVFGVYPCPYRLADVDDLITNTVGTVLGVGVS
;
A
#
# COMPACT_ATOMS: atom_id res chain seq x y z
N GLN A 1 -19.29 -0.40 7.19
CA GLN A 1 -17.87 -0.80 7.08
C GLN A 1 -16.96 0.40 6.82
N GLY A 2 -17.34 1.36 5.96
CA GLY A 2 -16.58 2.60 5.75
C GLY A 2 -16.41 3.43 7.02
N ALA A 3 -17.42 3.46 7.90
CA ALA A 3 -17.36 4.17 9.18
C ALA A 3 -16.30 3.59 10.13
N LEU A 4 -16.12 2.26 10.18
CA LEU A 4 -15.07 1.61 11.00
C LEU A 4 -13.67 1.95 10.50
N ALA A 5 -13.45 2.00 9.17
CA ALA A 5 -12.18 2.42 8.59
C ALA A 5 -11.85 3.87 8.97
N VAL A 6 -12.84 4.75 8.89
CA VAL A 6 -12.70 6.16 9.27
C VAL A 6 -12.42 6.29 10.77
N ILE A 7 -13.15 5.57 11.63
CA ILE A 7 -12.96 5.60 13.10
C ILE A 7 -11.59 5.05 13.47
N PHE A 8 -11.14 3.95 12.85
CA PHE A 8 -9.84 3.34 13.11
C PHE A 8 -8.71 4.28 12.68
N THR A 9 -8.81 4.87 11.50
CA THR A 9 -7.83 5.84 10.99
C THR A 9 -7.86 7.13 11.81
N ALA A 10 -9.06 7.64 12.16
CA ALA A 10 -9.22 8.84 12.97
C ALA A 10 -8.79 8.64 14.43
N GLY A 11 -8.86 7.43 14.97
CA GLY A 11 -8.42 7.11 16.33
C GLY A 11 -6.93 6.82 16.42
N LEU A 12 -6.37 6.02 15.51
CA LEU A 12 -4.94 5.66 15.51
C LEU A 12 -4.05 6.83 15.06
N PHE A 13 -4.50 7.64 14.12
CA PHE A 13 -3.72 8.76 13.60
C PHE A 13 -3.34 9.76 14.70
N PRO A 14 -4.27 10.30 15.54
CA PRO A 14 -3.91 11.17 16.64
C PRO A 14 -3.02 10.51 17.70
N LEU A 15 -3.27 9.22 18.03
CA LEU A 15 -2.45 8.52 19.02
C LEU A 15 -1.00 8.33 18.55
N ALA A 16 -0.79 8.01 17.27
CA ALA A 16 0.54 7.92 16.68
C ALA A 16 1.17 9.30 16.44
N LEU A 17 0.35 10.34 16.24
CA LEU A 17 0.79 11.70 16.03
C LEU A 17 1.43 12.30 17.28
N LEU A 18 0.88 12.07 18.46
CA LEU A 18 1.37 12.63 19.73
C LEU A 18 2.85 12.31 20.02
N PRO A 19 3.31 11.04 20.00
CA PRO A 19 4.72 10.73 20.20
C PRO A 19 5.62 11.28 19.11
N LEU A 20 5.13 11.33 17.86
CA LEU A 20 5.89 11.89 16.73
C LEU A 20 6.08 13.40 16.90
N VAL A 21 5.00 14.13 17.23
CA VAL A 21 5.02 15.57 17.54
C VAL A 21 6.01 15.85 18.65
N ASN A 22 5.94 15.10 19.76
CA ASN A 22 6.85 15.26 20.89
C ASN A 22 8.30 14.98 20.48
N ARG A 23 8.57 13.95 19.67
CA ARG A 23 9.92 13.62 19.19
C ARG A 23 10.49 14.72 18.30
N VAL A 24 9.69 15.23 17.35
CA VAL A 24 10.10 16.34 16.47
C VAL A 24 10.37 17.60 17.30
N TYR A 25 9.47 17.95 18.22
CA TYR A 25 9.64 19.11 19.09
C TYR A 25 10.88 19.00 19.99
N ARG A 26 11.09 17.86 20.64
CA ARG A 26 12.26 17.63 21.51
C ARG A 26 13.59 17.64 20.75
N HIS A 27 13.58 17.24 19.47
CA HIS A 27 14.82 17.18 18.68
C HIS A 27 15.18 18.53 18.04
N PHE A 28 14.19 19.31 17.63
CA PHE A 28 14.39 20.57 16.89
C PHE A 28 14.05 21.83 17.70
N GLY A 29 13.47 21.70 18.87
CA GLY A 29 13.06 22.82 19.75
C GLY A 29 11.92 23.69 19.19
N ARG A 30 11.38 23.34 18.01
CA ARG A 30 10.30 24.07 17.33
C ARG A 30 9.59 23.18 16.32
N PHE A 31 8.32 23.47 16.07
CA PHE A 31 7.57 22.90 14.95
C PHE A 31 7.87 23.71 13.70
N ALA A 32 8.96 23.48 13.06
CA ALA A 32 9.23 24.20 11.82
C ALA A 32 10.04 23.36 10.85
N GLY A 33 9.70 23.54 9.60
CA GLY A 33 10.51 23.15 8.47
C GLY A 33 10.29 21.73 7.97
N TRP A 34 11.10 21.38 7.01
CA TRP A 34 11.07 20.16 6.24
C TRP A 34 11.01 18.85 7.05
N PRO A 35 11.79 18.69 8.17
CA PRO A 35 11.72 17.47 8.99
C PRO A 35 10.32 17.18 9.57
N ALA A 36 9.57 18.20 9.95
CA ALA A 36 8.22 18.02 10.45
C ALA A 36 7.28 17.55 9.31
N VAL A 37 7.38 18.17 8.14
CA VAL A 37 6.61 17.77 6.96
C VAL A 37 6.87 16.31 6.62
N VAL A 38 8.14 15.89 6.55
CA VAL A 38 8.53 14.51 6.25
C VAL A 38 7.96 13.54 7.30
N ALA A 39 8.07 13.88 8.59
CA ALA A 39 7.58 13.03 9.67
C ALA A 39 6.06 12.86 9.62
N PHE A 40 5.29 13.94 9.45
CA PHE A 40 3.82 13.88 9.35
C PHE A 40 3.36 13.16 8.08
N SER A 41 4.01 13.43 6.93
CA SER A 41 3.68 12.76 5.68
C SER A 41 3.98 11.26 5.75
N SER A 42 5.08 10.85 6.43
CA SER A 42 5.41 9.44 6.62
C SER A 42 4.37 8.72 7.48
N LEU A 43 3.89 9.38 8.55
CA LEU A 43 2.81 8.82 9.37
C LEU A 43 1.52 8.69 8.58
N ALA A 44 1.13 9.75 7.86
CA ALA A 44 -0.08 9.74 7.04
C ALA A 44 -0.03 8.64 5.98
N MET A 45 1.14 8.47 5.34
CA MET A 45 1.34 7.43 4.33
C MET A 45 1.29 6.03 4.94
N GLY A 46 1.87 5.82 6.14
CA GLY A 46 1.76 4.56 6.87
C GLY A 46 0.31 4.21 7.21
N CYS A 47 -0.48 5.18 7.67
CA CYS A 47 -1.92 4.99 7.92
C CYS A 47 -2.70 4.70 6.63
N ALA A 48 -2.39 5.40 5.55
CA ALA A 48 -3.00 5.15 4.24
C ALA A 48 -2.69 3.73 3.74
N LEU A 49 -1.43 3.29 3.83
CA LEU A 49 -1.03 1.93 3.44
C LEU A 49 -1.83 0.88 4.22
N VAL A 50 -1.93 1.00 5.55
CA VAL A 50 -2.72 0.09 6.39
C VAL A 50 -4.20 0.12 5.99
N ALA A 51 -4.76 1.32 5.77
CA ALA A 51 -6.15 1.46 5.37
C ALA A 51 -6.44 0.81 4.01
N PHE A 52 -5.63 1.06 2.99
CA PHE A 52 -5.80 0.47 1.65
C PHE A 52 -5.54 -1.04 1.62
N THR A 53 -4.63 -1.53 2.49
CA THR A 53 -4.30 -2.96 2.57
C THR A 53 -5.41 -3.76 3.24
N LEU A 54 -5.96 -3.25 4.35
CA LEU A 54 -6.90 -4.01 5.20
C LEU A 54 -8.36 -3.76 4.86
N PHE A 55 -8.73 -2.54 4.42
CA PHE A 55 -10.14 -2.22 4.20
C PHE A 55 -10.57 -2.33 2.73
N PRO A 56 -11.86 -2.64 2.46
CA PRO A 56 -12.90 -2.95 3.45
C PRO A 56 -12.70 -4.35 4.07
N LEU A 57 -12.86 -4.41 5.40
CA LEU A 57 -12.84 -5.71 6.09
C LEU A 57 -14.11 -6.49 5.71
N PRO A 58 -14.00 -7.76 5.33
CA PRO A 58 -15.15 -8.59 5.01
C PRO A 58 -15.95 -8.94 6.28
N ASP A 59 -17.23 -9.17 6.10
CA ASP A 59 -18.05 -9.78 7.13
C ASP A 59 -17.81 -11.31 7.12
N VAL A 60 -17.27 -11.83 8.22
CA VAL A 60 -16.95 -13.25 8.37
C VAL A 60 -18.18 -14.14 8.15
N ALA A 61 -19.37 -13.65 8.53
CA ALA A 61 -20.62 -14.41 8.38
C ALA A 61 -21.04 -14.60 6.90
N THR A 62 -20.58 -13.69 6.02
CA THR A 62 -20.90 -13.72 4.59
C THR A 62 -19.75 -14.22 3.72
N MET A 63 -18.60 -14.56 4.30
CA MET A 63 -17.45 -15.05 3.57
C MET A 63 -17.68 -16.46 3.03
N ALA A 64 -17.82 -16.58 1.70
CA ALA A 64 -17.84 -17.87 1.02
C ALA A 64 -16.41 -18.33 0.71
N CYS A 65 -15.82 -19.15 1.57
CA CYS A 65 -14.46 -19.68 1.36
C CYS A 65 -14.37 -20.77 0.29
N GLY A 66 -15.50 -21.33 -0.14
CA GLY A 66 -15.65 -22.15 -1.36
C GLY A 66 -14.70 -23.34 -1.55
N GLY A 67 -14.05 -23.84 -0.48
CA GLY A 67 -13.10 -24.96 -0.57
C GLY A 67 -11.77 -24.62 -1.25
N LEU A 68 -11.57 -23.39 -1.73
CA LEU A 68 -10.31 -22.95 -2.34
C LEU A 68 -9.23 -22.84 -1.25
N ARG A 69 -8.09 -23.46 -1.49
CA ARG A 69 -6.91 -23.31 -0.64
C ARG A 69 -6.34 -21.89 -0.81
N ALA A 70 -5.66 -21.39 0.23
CA ALA A 70 -4.98 -20.09 0.15
C ALA A 70 -4.02 -19.99 -1.06
N VAL A 71 -3.43 -21.13 -1.44
CA VAL A 71 -2.52 -21.28 -2.58
C VAL A 71 -3.19 -21.03 -3.93
N ASP A 72 -4.48 -21.29 -4.03
CA ASP A 72 -5.26 -21.10 -5.27
C ASP A 72 -5.68 -19.63 -5.48
N ARG A 73 -5.42 -18.79 -4.48
CA ARG A 73 -5.71 -17.35 -4.49
C ARG A 73 -4.43 -16.49 -4.63
N VAL A 74 -3.40 -17.03 -5.23
CA VAL A 74 -2.17 -16.30 -5.55
C VAL A 74 -2.05 -16.18 -7.07
N GLN A 75 -2.14 -14.96 -7.57
CA GLN A 75 -1.80 -14.65 -8.96
C GLN A 75 -0.27 -14.69 -9.10
N ARG A 76 0.25 -15.63 -9.92
CA ARG A 76 1.68 -15.90 -10.06
C ARG A 76 2.24 -15.54 -11.43
N HIS A 77 1.41 -15.12 -12.36
CA HIS A 77 1.83 -14.77 -13.70
C HIS A 77 2.22 -13.29 -13.76
N PRO A 78 3.52 -12.96 -13.85
CA PRO A 78 3.94 -11.58 -13.98
C PRO A 78 3.32 -10.93 -15.22
N PHE A 79 2.89 -9.68 -15.07
CA PHE A 79 2.30 -8.86 -16.14
C PHE A 79 0.91 -9.31 -16.63
N ALA A 80 0.19 -10.14 -15.86
CA ALA A 80 -1.20 -10.49 -16.16
C ALA A 80 -2.09 -9.24 -16.24
N SER A 81 -1.84 -8.23 -15.42
CA SER A 81 -2.54 -6.93 -15.47
C SER A 81 -2.41 -6.24 -16.83
N ILE A 82 -1.31 -6.44 -17.56
CA ILE A 82 -1.11 -5.87 -18.92
C ILE A 82 -2.07 -6.53 -19.91
N ASP A 83 -2.22 -7.84 -19.82
CA ASP A 83 -3.13 -8.59 -20.69
C ASP A 83 -4.59 -8.18 -20.43
N ASP A 84 -4.99 -8.01 -19.17
CA ASP A 84 -6.31 -7.55 -18.77
C ASP A 84 -6.59 -6.12 -19.26
N ILE A 85 -5.62 -5.21 -19.11
CA ILE A 85 -5.69 -3.84 -19.64
C ILE A 85 -5.83 -3.86 -21.16
N ALA A 86 -5.01 -4.67 -21.85
CA ALA A 86 -5.08 -4.80 -23.30
C ALA A 86 -6.40 -5.37 -23.79
N ALA A 87 -7.01 -6.29 -23.03
CA ALA A 87 -8.34 -6.82 -23.31
C ALA A 87 -9.41 -5.72 -23.16
N ALA A 88 -9.37 -4.93 -22.08
CA ALA A 88 -10.29 -3.82 -21.87
C ALA A 88 -10.19 -2.73 -22.96
N VAL A 89 -8.98 -2.44 -23.43
CA VAL A 89 -8.77 -1.50 -24.56
C VAL A 89 -9.36 -2.07 -25.85
N ARG A 90 -9.22 -3.37 -26.10
CA ARG A 90 -9.79 -4.00 -27.31
C ARG A 90 -11.31 -4.04 -27.30
N SER A 91 -11.95 -4.18 -26.13
CA SER A 91 -13.42 -4.23 -26.02
C SER A 91 -14.07 -2.85 -26.14
N ASP A 92 -13.56 -1.87 -25.40
CA ASP A 92 -14.24 -0.59 -25.19
C ASP A 92 -13.36 0.64 -25.45
N GLY A 93 -12.16 0.45 -26.03
CA GLY A 93 -11.23 1.54 -26.34
C GLY A 93 -10.73 2.30 -25.11
N VAL A 94 -10.56 3.62 -25.24
CA VAL A 94 -10.09 4.50 -24.15
C VAL A 94 -11.00 4.48 -22.92
N PRO A 95 -12.33 4.51 -23.03
CA PRO A 95 -13.20 4.35 -21.87
C PRO A 95 -12.98 3.03 -21.14
N GLY A 96 -12.83 1.91 -21.86
CA GLY A 96 -12.53 0.61 -21.28
C GLY A 96 -11.19 0.59 -20.54
N PHE A 97 -10.17 1.22 -21.10
CA PHE A 97 -8.88 1.40 -20.42
C PHE A 97 -9.03 2.11 -19.07
N LEU A 98 -9.65 3.29 -19.06
CA LEU A 98 -9.79 4.11 -17.84
C LEU A 98 -10.69 3.48 -16.78
N ALA A 99 -11.67 2.66 -17.19
CA ALA A 99 -12.57 1.94 -16.30
C ALA A 99 -12.04 0.57 -15.88
N SER A 100 -10.95 0.09 -16.49
CA SER A 100 -10.36 -1.21 -16.18
C SER A 100 -9.91 -1.30 -14.73
N GLY A 101 -10.39 -2.31 -14.01
CA GLY A 101 -9.95 -2.60 -12.65
C GLY A 101 -8.45 -2.86 -12.57
N ALA A 102 -7.88 -3.56 -13.56
CA ALA A 102 -6.45 -3.83 -13.64
C ALA A 102 -5.63 -2.54 -13.82
N PHE A 103 -6.08 -1.60 -14.67
CA PHE A 103 -5.42 -0.30 -14.81
C PHE A 103 -5.46 0.48 -13.49
N LEU A 104 -6.63 0.56 -12.86
CA LEU A 104 -6.78 1.29 -11.60
C LEU A 104 -5.93 0.66 -10.49
N GLN A 105 -5.83 -0.67 -10.42
CA GLN A 105 -4.97 -1.38 -9.47
C GLN A 105 -3.50 -1.00 -9.68
N VAL A 106 -2.98 -1.14 -10.90
CA VAL A 106 -1.60 -0.74 -11.25
C VAL A 106 -1.34 0.72 -10.92
N PHE A 107 -2.25 1.61 -11.33
CA PHE A 107 -2.13 3.05 -11.09
C PHE A 107 -2.07 3.39 -9.60
N PHE A 108 -3.01 2.87 -8.81
CA PHE A 108 -3.05 3.16 -7.38
C PHE A 108 -1.88 2.54 -6.61
N ASN A 109 -1.39 1.38 -7.01
CA ASN A 109 -0.20 0.78 -6.42
C ASN A 109 1.04 1.66 -6.63
N VAL A 110 1.27 2.12 -7.86
CA VAL A 110 2.37 3.05 -8.17
C VAL A 110 2.21 4.36 -7.39
N VAL A 111 1.03 4.97 -7.43
CA VAL A 111 0.76 6.25 -6.75
C VAL A 111 0.88 6.14 -5.24
N LEU A 112 0.48 5.02 -4.63
CA LEU A 112 0.58 4.80 -3.19
C LEU A 112 2.04 4.61 -2.74
N PHE A 113 2.85 3.90 -3.54
CA PHE A 113 4.23 3.60 -3.16
C PHE A 113 5.25 4.68 -3.56
N MET A 114 4.91 5.56 -4.48
CA MET A 114 5.78 6.69 -4.87
C MET A 114 6.12 7.62 -3.70
N PRO A 115 5.16 8.11 -2.88
CA PRO A 115 5.49 8.89 -1.69
C PRO A 115 6.28 8.09 -0.64
N ILE A 116 6.09 6.77 -0.55
CA ILE A 116 6.88 5.91 0.36
C ILE A 116 8.35 5.96 -0.04
N GLY A 117 8.67 5.77 -1.33
CA GLY A 117 10.03 5.86 -1.85
C GLY A 117 10.67 7.23 -1.59
N PHE A 118 9.93 8.31 -1.89
CA PHE A 118 10.36 9.68 -1.65
C PHE A 118 10.68 9.94 -0.16
N LEU A 119 9.75 9.62 0.73
CA LEU A 119 9.90 9.87 2.17
C LEU A 119 10.98 8.99 2.79
N ALA A 120 11.08 7.72 2.39
CA ALA A 120 12.13 6.82 2.86
C ALA A 120 13.52 7.33 2.48
N HIS A 121 13.69 7.85 1.26
CA HIS A 121 14.95 8.45 0.81
C HIS A 121 15.33 9.66 1.66
N GLN A 122 14.38 10.50 2.08
CA GLN A 122 14.62 11.64 2.96
C GLN A 122 15.03 11.24 4.40
N ILE A 123 14.57 10.08 4.88
CA ILE A 123 14.79 9.62 6.25
C ILE A 123 16.08 8.81 6.38
N LEU A 124 16.40 7.97 5.39
CA LEU A 124 17.50 7.02 5.42
C LEU A 124 18.81 7.69 4.98
N ARG A 125 19.63 8.11 5.94
CA ARG A 125 20.84 8.91 5.67
C ARG A 125 22.04 8.10 5.19
N ARG A 126 22.17 6.83 5.60
CA ARG A 126 23.41 6.06 5.37
C ARG A 126 23.46 5.41 3.98
N HIS A 127 22.35 4.89 3.50
CA HIS A 127 22.18 4.29 2.18
C HIS A 127 20.80 4.68 1.65
N PRO A 128 20.59 5.93 1.24
CA PRO A 128 19.25 6.44 1.02
C PRO A 128 18.53 5.73 -0.13
N VAL A 129 19.19 5.51 -1.25
CA VAL A 129 18.58 4.85 -2.42
C VAL A 129 18.29 3.36 -2.13
N ALA A 130 19.32 2.59 -1.77
CA ALA A 130 19.16 1.16 -1.52
C ALA A 130 18.24 0.87 -0.33
N GLY A 131 18.34 1.69 0.72
CA GLY A 131 17.49 1.57 1.90
C GLY A 131 16.03 1.89 1.61
N ALA A 132 15.75 2.93 0.81
CA ALA A 132 14.39 3.30 0.42
C ALA A 132 13.74 2.23 -0.46
N ILE A 133 14.48 1.71 -1.46
CA ILE A 133 14.00 0.62 -2.31
C ILE A 133 13.78 -0.65 -1.47
N GLY A 134 14.75 -1.00 -0.61
CA GLY A 134 14.62 -2.16 0.29
C GLY A 134 13.42 -2.06 1.23
N LEU A 135 13.14 -0.87 1.77
CA LEU A 135 11.95 -0.63 2.59
C LEU A 135 10.66 -0.79 1.77
N GLY A 136 10.61 -0.23 0.56
CA GLY A 136 9.46 -0.38 -0.32
C GLY A 136 9.18 -1.83 -0.67
N VAL A 137 10.23 -2.59 -1.04
CA VAL A 137 10.11 -4.04 -1.30
C VAL A 137 9.64 -4.80 -0.05
N ALA A 138 10.19 -4.49 1.13
CA ALA A 138 9.76 -5.13 2.37
C ALA A 138 8.29 -4.84 2.70
N LEU A 139 7.85 -3.59 2.49
CA LEU A 139 6.46 -3.19 2.71
C LEU A 139 5.50 -3.89 1.73
N THR A 140 5.83 -3.95 0.44
CA THR A 140 4.96 -4.64 -0.52
C THR A 140 4.88 -6.13 -0.22
N VAL A 141 6.00 -6.79 0.12
CA VAL A 141 5.97 -8.19 0.56
C VAL A 141 5.11 -8.38 1.80
N ALA A 142 5.20 -7.48 2.78
CA ALA A 142 4.36 -7.53 3.98
C ALA A 142 2.87 -7.37 3.66
N VAL A 143 2.53 -6.48 2.71
CA VAL A 143 1.15 -6.31 2.20
C VAL A 143 0.65 -7.61 1.58
N GLU A 144 1.39 -8.18 0.63
CA GLU A 144 1.00 -9.40 -0.06
C GLU A 144 0.87 -10.60 0.89
N LEU A 145 1.80 -10.73 1.85
CA LEU A 145 1.70 -11.75 2.89
C LEU A 145 0.46 -11.56 3.76
N THR A 146 0.14 -10.33 4.14
CA THR A 146 -1.05 -10.03 4.94
C THR A 146 -2.32 -10.42 4.20
N GLN A 147 -2.40 -10.10 2.90
CA GLN A 147 -3.56 -10.42 2.06
C GLN A 147 -3.65 -11.92 1.78
N GLY A 148 -2.56 -12.54 1.34
CA GLY A 148 -2.52 -13.96 0.97
C GLY A 148 -2.67 -14.93 2.15
N THR A 149 -2.36 -14.48 3.37
CA THR A 149 -2.53 -15.29 4.59
C THR A 149 -3.83 -15.04 5.34
N ALA A 150 -4.79 -14.35 4.73
CA ALA A 150 -6.04 -13.97 5.40
C ALA A 150 -5.80 -13.18 6.69
N VAL A 151 -4.91 -12.18 6.60
CA VAL A 151 -4.46 -11.38 7.77
C VAL A 151 -3.88 -12.29 8.86
N PHE A 152 -2.92 -13.14 8.44
CA PHE A 152 -2.25 -14.12 9.33
C PHE A 152 -3.23 -15.08 10.03
N GLY A 153 -4.29 -15.51 9.33
CA GLY A 153 -5.28 -16.45 9.84
C GLY A 153 -6.37 -15.83 10.71
N VAL A 154 -6.47 -14.51 10.78
CA VAL A 154 -7.60 -13.83 11.45
C VAL A 154 -8.92 -14.11 10.73
N TYR A 155 -8.87 -14.23 9.39
CA TYR A 155 -10.02 -14.62 8.58
C TYR A 155 -9.95 -16.09 8.16
N PRO A 156 -11.09 -16.75 7.95
CA PRO A 156 -11.13 -18.17 7.58
C PRO A 156 -10.51 -18.46 6.19
N CYS A 157 -10.44 -17.46 5.33
CA CYS A 157 -9.77 -17.54 4.03
C CYS A 157 -9.34 -16.15 3.54
N PRO A 158 -8.35 -16.05 2.62
CA PRO A 158 -7.97 -14.79 2.01
C PRO A 158 -9.16 -14.13 1.31
N TYR A 159 -9.40 -12.85 1.60
CA TYR A 159 -10.44 -12.04 0.96
C TYR A 159 -9.90 -11.14 -0.15
N ARG A 160 -8.59 -11.07 -0.28
CA ARG A 160 -7.88 -10.45 -1.40
C ARG A 160 -6.93 -11.45 -2.03
N LEU A 161 -6.69 -11.28 -3.32
CA LEU A 161 -5.72 -12.06 -4.07
C LEU A 161 -4.33 -11.50 -3.75
N ALA A 162 -3.37 -12.37 -3.41
CA ALA A 162 -1.96 -11.98 -3.41
C ALA A 162 -1.48 -11.99 -4.86
N ASP A 163 -0.90 -10.87 -5.30
CA ASP A 163 -0.61 -10.64 -6.71
C ASP A 163 0.86 -10.26 -6.93
N VAL A 164 1.51 -10.98 -7.83
CA VAL A 164 2.91 -10.70 -8.22
C VAL A 164 3.03 -9.35 -8.94
N ASP A 165 2.00 -8.91 -9.64
CA ASP A 165 2.00 -7.61 -10.31
C ASP A 165 1.96 -6.46 -9.30
N ASP A 166 1.35 -6.67 -8.12
CA ASP A 166 1.35 -5.70 -7.04
C ASP A 166 2.77 -5.54 -6.45
N LEU A 167 3.54 -6.63 -6.32
CA LEU A 167 4.96 -6.55 -5.93
C LEU A 167 5.77 -5.71 -6.93
N ILE A 168 5.53 -5.91 -8.21
CA ILE A 168 6.23 -5.19 -9.29
C ILE A 168 5.83 -3.71 -9.28
N THR A 169 4.54 -3.41 -9.32
CA THR A 169 4.02 -2.04 -9.45
C THR A 169 4.30 -1.19 -8.22
N ASN A 170 4.21 -1.75 -7.02
CA ASN A 170 4.60 -1.11 -5.77
C ASN A 170 6.11 -0.80 -5.74
N THR A 171 6.94 -1.74 -6.21
CA THR A 171 8.39 -1.52 -6.31
C THR A 171 8.70 -0.42 -7.34
N VAL A 172 8.02 -0.42 -8.49
CA VAL A 172 8.16 0.66 -9.48
C VAL A 172 7.76 2.01 -8.88
N GLY A 173 6.64 2.09 -8.17
CA GLY A 173 6.24 3.30 -7.45
C GLY A 173 7.32 3.79 -6.49
N THR A 174 7.89 2.88 -5.69
CA THR A 174 9.00 3.21 -4.78
C THR A 174 10.22 3.77 -5.52
N VAL A 175 10.63 3.14 -6.61
CA VAL A 175 11.79 3.58 -7.43
C VAL A 175 11.53 4.97 -8.02
N LEU A 176 10.33 5.20 -8.55
CA LEU A 176 9.94 6.53 -9.06
C LEU A 176 9.98 7.58 -7.95
N GLY A 177 9.50 7.25 -6.74
CA GLY A 177 9.55 8.12 -5.58
C GLY A 177 10.97 8.50 -5.18
N VAL A 178 11.90 7.55 -5.21
CA VAL A 178 13.33 7.80 -4.99
C VAL A 178 13.91 8.69 -6.09
N GLY A 179 13.50 8.48 -7.34
CA GLY A 179 14.01 9.25 -8.48
C GLY A 179 13.61 10.72 -8.50
N VAL A 180 12.51 11.09 -7.83
CA VAL A 180 12.02 12.49 -7.73
C VAL A 180 12.39 13.17 -6.41
N SER A 181 13.17 12.51 -5.54
CA SER A 181 13.60 13.01 -4.22
C SER A 181 14.99 13.76 -4.23
#